data_3fb194c4a2325f44c6037556c2046585
#
_entry.id   3fb194c4a2325f44c6037556c2046585
#
_cell.length_a   1.000
_cell.length_b   1.000
_cell.length_c   1.000
_cell.angle_alpha   90.00
_cell.angle_beta   90.00
_cell.angle_gamma   90.00
#
_symmetry.space_group_name_H-M   'P 1'
#
loop_
_entity.id
_entity.type
_entity.pdbx_description
1 polymer ?
#
loop_
_entity_poly.entity_id
_entity_poly.type
_entity_poly.pdbx_seq_one_letter_code
_entity_poly.pdbx_strand_id
1 'polypeptide(L)'
;MYIYTPRLFAFMKHIFISLLLFLFSNVAYSQRITRVQYIDMYKDIAVRQMNLYGIPASIIMAQACLESNNGNSELARNANNHFGIKGHNGWNGRVYLHDDETKNEKFRAYKTAEESFKDHSEFLKSGKRYAFLFSYDKTDYVSWAHGLKQAGYATNPKYAQLLIKVIEDNGLHRLDLVRGTEGKEGKEGKEGRDGREGREWIGGNGSANVSKALTKIEKREQKRRLKEQKRQDKLKRKMQRKSVNKGRNSIY
;
A
#
# COMPACT_ATOMS: atom_id res chain seq x y z
N MET A 1 23.68 13.07 -67.67
CA MET A 1 22.30 12.54 -67.49
C MET A 1 22.37 11.38 -66.51
N TYR A 2 22.11 11.64 -65.20
CA TYR A 2 22.18 10.61 -64.16
C TYR A 2 20.88 9.82 -64.18
N ILE A 3 20.96 8.54 -64.53
CA ILE A 3 19.82 7.62 -64.49
C ILE A 3 19.65 7.14 -63.04
N TYR A 4 18.74 7.78 -62.29
CA TYR A 4 18.32 7.30 -60.98
C TYR A 4 17.56 5.99 -61.17
N THR A 5 18.14 4.87 -60.75
CA THR A 5 17.48 3.56 -60.85
C THR A 5 16.41 3.45 -59.79
N PRO A 6 15.15 3.08 -60.14
CA PRO A 6 14.02 2.99 -59.20
C PRO A 6 14.28 1.99 -58.01
N ARG A 7 15.24 1.06 -58.20
CA ARG A 7 15.64 0.11 -57.17
C ARG A 7 16.37 0.78 -55.99
N LEU A 8 17.16 1.83 -56.26
CA LEU A 8 17.89 2.54 -55.20
C LEU A 8 16.92 3.33 -54.29
N PHE A 9 15.88 3.91 -54.90
CA PHE A 9 14.87 4.64 -54.15
C PHE A 9 14.00 3.75 -53.26
N ALA A 10 13.65 2.54 -53.74
CA ALA A 10 12.94 1.54 -52.96
C ALA A 10 13.78 1.06 -51.78
N PHE A 11 15.06 0.82 -51.97
CA PHE A 11 15.99 0.39 -50.91
C PHE A 11 16.15 1.46 -49.80
N MET A 12 16.32 2.73 -50.19
CA MET A 12 16.41 3.85 -49.26
C MET A 12 15.08 4.01 -48.46
N LYS A 13 13.92 3.81 -49.06
CA LYS A 13 12.62 3.86 -48.41
C LYS A 13 12.48 2.79 -47.34
N HIS A 14 12.95 1.57 -47.58
CA HIS A 14 12.94 0.50 -46.60
C HIS A 14 13.90 0.77 -45.42
N ILE A 15 15.09 1.31 -45.70
CA ILE A 15 16.03 1.73 -44.63
C ILE A 15 15.41 2.82 -43.78
N PHE A 16 14.76 3.80 -44.37
CA PHE A 16 14.13 4.90 -43.65
C PHE A 16 12.98 4.42 -42.76
N ILE A 17 12.15 3.50 -43.27
CA ILE A 17 11.04 2.90 -42.54
C ILE A 17 11.60 2.03 -41.37
N SER A 18 12.64 1.25 -41.58
CA SER A 18 13.30 0.47 -40.54
C SER A 18 13.89 1.35 -39.46
N LEU A 19 14.55 2.45 -39.85
CA LEU A 19 15.13 3.42 -38.91
C LEU A 19 14.04 4.12 -38.10
N LEU A 20 12.92 4.47 -38.73
CA LEU A 20 11.75 5.07 -38.08
C LEU A 20 11.12 4.09 -37.07
N LEU A 21 10.93 2.83 -37.43
CA LEU A 21 10.42 1.78 -36.55
C LEU A 21 11.40 1.51 -35.39
N PHE A 22 12.72 1.54 -35.63
CA PHE A 22 13.72 1.40 -34.58
C PHE A 22 13.72 2.57 -33.59
N LEU A 23 13.47 3.80 -34.04
CA LEU A 23 13.33 4.98 -33.20
C LEU A 23 12.07 4.92 -32.31
N PHE A 24 10.98 4.36 -32.82
CA PHE A 24 9.74 4.17 -32.03
C PHE A 24 9.80 3.01 -31.04
N SER A 25 10.65 2.00 -31.26
CA SER A 25 10.76 0.83 -30.38
C SER A 25 11.51 1.09 -29.06
N ASN A 26 12.20 2.23 -28.91
CA ASN A 26 13.00 2.53 -27.71
C ASN A 26 12.34 3.44 -26.68
N VAL A 27 11.07 3.83 -26.86
CA VAL A 27 10.35 4.62 -25.87
C VAL A 27 9.57 3.72 -24.91
N ALA A 28 10.24 2.74 -24.34
CA ALA A 28 9.77 2.11 -23.10
C ALA A 28 10.03 3.08 -21.93
N TYR A 29 9.25 4.16 -21.87
CA TYR A 29 9.21 4.97 -20.66
C TYR A 29 8.76 4.05 -19.53
N SER A 30 9.65 3.74 -18.60
CA SER A 30 9.28 3.17 -17.32
C SER A 30 8.33 4.16 -16.63
N GLN A 31 7.04 3.99 -16.86
CA GLN A 31 6.03 4.85 -16.24
C GLN A 31 6.16 4.72 -14.72
N ARG A 32 6.29 5.85 -14.05
CA ARG A 32 6.26 5.90 -12.59
C ARG A 32 4.91 5.39 -12.11
N ILE A 33 4.93 4.44 -11.20
CA ILE A 33 3.72 3.92 -10.55
C ILE A 33 3.14 5.04 -9.68
N THR A 34 1.86 5.35 -9.88
CA THR A 34 1.14 6.31 -9.02
C THR A 34 0.85 5.67 -7.67
N ARG A 35 0.59 6.51 -6.64
CA ARG A 35 0.21 6.00 -5.31
C ARG A 35 -1.03 5.12 -5.35
N VAL A 36 -2.03 5.50 -6.13
CA VAL A 36 -3.28 4.73 -6.27
C VAL A 36 -3.00 3.35 -6.86
N GLN A 37 -2.21 3.27 -7.92
CA GLN A 37 -1.79 1.99 -8.52
C GLN A 37 -0.99 1.14 -7.52
N TYR A 38 -0.05 1.75 -6.79
CA TYR A 38 0.75 1.06 -5.79
C TYR A 38 -0.12 0.46 -4.66
N ILE A 39 -1.06 1.24 -4.15
CA ILE A 39 -2.01 0.78 -3.14
C ILE A 39 -2.85 -0.39 -3.69
N ASP A 40 -3.34 -0.27 -4.92
CA ASP A 40 -4.15 -1.32 -5.53
C ASP A 40 -3.37 -2.64 -5.72
N MET A 41 -2.08 -2.54 -6.07
CA MET A 41 -1.20 -3.71 -6.21
C MET A 41 -0.92 -4.43 -4.89
N TYR A 42 -0.82 -3.71 -3.76
CA TYR A 42 -0.26 -4.27 -2.51
C TYR A 42 -1.21 -4.26 -1.31
N LYS A 43 -2.41 -3.65 -1.42
CA LYS A 43 -3.40 -3.60 -0.32
C LYS A 43 -3.74 -4.97 0.26
N ASP A 44 -3.82 -6.00 -0.61
CA ASP A 44 -4.18 -7.35 -0.17
C ASP A 44 -3.07 -7.99 0.65
N ILE A 45 -1.81 -7.71 0.29
CA ILE A 45 -0.66 -8.14 1.09
C ILE A 45 -0.71 -7.47 2.46
N ALA A 46 -0.94 -6.16 2.51
CA ALA A 46 -1.03 -5.43 3.79
C ALA A 46 -2.15 -5.99 4.70
N VAL A 47 -3.32 -6.32 4.14
CA VAL A 47 -4.42 -6.94 4.88
C VAL A 47 -4.04 -8.33 5.39
N ARG A 48 -3.33 -9.15 4.59
CA ARG A 48 -2.82 -10.46 5.06
C ARG A 48 -1.85 -10.28 6.23
N GLN A 49 -0.89 -9.35 6.11
CA GLN A 49 0.07 -9.08 7.18
C GLN A 49 -0.62 -8.58 8.45
N MET A 50 -1.62 -7.71 8.34
CA MET A 50 -2.44 -7.30 9.48
C MET A 50 -3.08 -8.49 10.20
N ASN A 51 -3.68 -9.41 9.45
CA ASN A 51 -4.33 -10.58 10.04
C ASN A 51 -3.34 -11.55 10.70
N LEU A 52 -2.12 -11.66 10.18
CA LEU A 52 -1.08 -12.54 10.70
C LEU A 52 -0.34 -11.94 11.91
N TYR A 53 -0.03 -10.65 11.86
CA TYR A 53 0.88 -10.01 12.81
C TYR A 53 0.21 -8.97 13.73
N GLY A 54 -1.02 -8.56 13.44
CA GLY A 54 -1.78 -7.61 14.26
C GLY A 54 -1.41 -6.13 14.05
N ILE A 55 -0.67 -5.80 13.00
CA ILE A 55 -0.32 -4.43 12.62
C ILE A 55 -1.41 -3.88 11.70
N PRO A 56 -1.95 -2.65 11.90
CA PRO A 56 -2.94 -2.09 10.99
C PRO A 56 -2.51 -2.15 9.52
N ALA A 57 -3.37 -2.63 8.63
CA ALA A 57 -3.08 -2.68 7.19
C ALA A 57 -2.86 -1.27 6.63
N SER A 58 -3.55 -0.27 7.16
CA SER A 58 -3.37 1.15 6.83
C SER A 58 -1.95 1.63 7.15
N ILE A 59 -1.40 1.26 8.30
CA ILE A 59 -0.02 1.58 8.70
C ILE A 59 0.98 0.90 7.77
N ILE A 60 0.82 -0.41 7.53
CA ILE A 60 1.71 -1.16 6.62
C ILE A 60 1.73 -0.50 5.22
N MET A 61 0.55 -0.20 4.67
CA MET A 61 0.45 0.46 3.35
C MET A 61 1.05 1.86 3.34
N ALA A 62 0.78 2.68 4.38
CA ALA A 62 1.32 4.03 4.45
C ALA A 62 2.84 4.03 4.54
N GLN A 63 3.43 3.14 5.35
CA GLN A 63 4.88 2.95 5.42
C GLN A 63 5.43 2.50 4.07
N ALA A 64 4.84 1.48 3.45
CA ALA A 64 5.26 1.01 2.13
C ALA A 64 5.24 2.13 1.07
N CYS A 65 4.20 2.98 1.06
CA CYS A 65 4.11 4.13 0.16
C CYS A 65 5.24 5.15 0.38
N LEU A 66 5.55 5.46 1.64
CA LEU A 66 6.56 6.47 1.98
C LEU A 66 7.97 5.94 1.74
N GLU A 67 8.29 4.77 2.28
CA GLU A 67 9.64 4.20 2.25
C GLU A 67 10.07 3.78 0.83
N SER A 68 9.13 3.32 0.00
CA SER A 68 9.42 2.89 -1.37
C SER A 68 9.20 3.97 -2.44
N ASN A 69 8.79 5.19 -2.06
CA ASN A 69 8.31 6.19 -3.02
C ASN A 69 7.22 5.62 -3.95
N ASN A 70 6.21 4.96 -3.36
CA ASN A 70 5.17 4.23 -4.07
C ASN A 70 5.71 3.15 -5.03
N GLY A 71 6.72 2.39 -4.60
CA GLY A 71 7.37 1.35 -5.39
C GLY A 71 8.33 1.87 -6.45
N ASN A 72 8.60 3.17 -6.48
CA ASN A 72 9.47 3.78 -7.50
C ASN A 72 10.91 3.95 -7.01
N SER A 73 11.23 3.65 -5.75
CA SER A 73 12.61 3.69 -5.26
C SER A 73 13.46 2.58 -5.91
N GLU A 74 14.74 2.79 -5.97
CA GLU A 74 15.69 1.81 -6.50
C GLU A 74 15.64 0.49 -5.72
N LEU A 75 15.58 0.57 -4.39
CA LEU A 75 15.46 -0.60 -3.51
C LEU A 75 14.18 -1.40 -3.78
N ALA A 76 13.05 -0.73 -3.99
CA ALA A 76 11.79 -1.40 -4.31
C ALA A 76 11.84 -2.11 -5.67
N ARG A 77 12.43 -1.46 -6.69
CA ARG A 77 12.48 -1.99 -8.06
C ARG A 77 13.49 -3.12 -8.24
N ASN A 78 14.69 -2.97 -7.65
CA ASN A 78 15.79 -3.87 -7.93
C ASN A 78 15.97 -4.96 -6.86
N ALA A 79 15.48 -4.71 -5.65
CA ALA A 79 15.62 -5.62 -4.52
C ALA A 79 14.29 -6.08 -3.91
N ASN A 80 13.13 -5.66 -4.44
CA ASN A 80 11.82 -5.85 -3.84
C ASN A 80 11.76 -5.38 -2.38
N ASN A 81 12.63 -4.44 -1.97
CA ASN A 81 12.69 -3.92 -0.61
C ASN A 81 11.86 -2.64 -0.50
N HIS A 82 10.61 -2.82 -0.09
CA HIS A 82 9.61 -1.75 -0.02
C HIS A 82 9.68 -0.93 1.27
N PHE A 83 10.55 -1.28 2.21
CA PHE A 83 10.63 -0.64 3.54
C PHE A 83 12.03 -0.16 3.89
N GLY A 84 13.00 -0.31 2.99
CA GLY A 84 14.38 0.11 3.23
C GLY A 84 15.06 -0.67 4.38
N ILE A 85 14.73 -1.93 4.57
CA ILE A 85 15.29 -2.72 5.67
C ILE A 85 16.74 -3.06 5.36
N LYS A 86 17.64 -2.63 6.27
CA LYS A 86 19.10 -2.85 6.14
C LYS A 86 19.45 -4.32 6.45
N GLY A 87 20.46 -4.83 5.73
CA GLY A 87 20.93 -6.21 5.84
C GLY A 87 22.01 -6.40 6.91
N HIS A 88 21.70 -6.02 8.16
CA HIS A 88 22.61 -6.17 9.32
C HIS A 88 22.18 -7.32 10.23
N ASN A 89 23.04 -7.65 11.20
CA ASN A 89 22.69 -8.45 12.39
C ASN A 89 21.96 -9.76 12.09
N GLY A 90 22.70 -10.74 11.53
CA GLY A 90 22.16 -12.09 11.36
C GLY A 90 21.31 -12.30 10.09
N TRP A 91 21.23 -11.31 9.21
CA TRP A 91 20.61 -11.52 7.90
C TRP A 91 21.46 -12.44 7.03
N ASN A 92 20.94 -13.63 6.69
CA ASN A 92 21.59 -14.63 5.83
C ASN A 92 21.03 -14.66 4.40
N GLY A 93 20.08 -13.77 4.09
CA GLY A 93 19.46 -13.67 2.77
C GLY A 93 20.30 -12.85 1.79
N ARG A 94 19.76 -12.67 0.58
CA ARG A 94 20.39 -11.83 -0.45
C ARG A 94 20.48 -10.37 0.02
N VAL A 95 21.54 -9.68 -0.42
CA VAL A 95 21.74 -8.26 -0.16
C VAL A 95 21.81 -7.48 -1.47
N TYR A 96 21.37 -6.25 -1.43
CA TYR A 96 21.52 -5.24 -2.45
C TYR A 96 22.36 -4.10 -1.88
N LEU A 97 23.39 -3.67 -2.62
CA LEU A 97 24.22 -2.54 -2.22
C LEU A 97 23.60 -1.26 -2.77
N HIS A 98 23.37 -0.29 -1.90
CA HIS A 98 22.80 1.00 -2.27
C HIS A 98 23.43 2.11 -1.43
N ASP A 99 23.66 3.27 -2.05
CA ASP A 99 24.17 4.45 -1.36
C ASP A 99 23.01 5.13 -0.63
N ASP A 100 23.12 5.22 0.70
CA ASP A 100 22.15 5.91 1.57
C ASP A 100 22.91 6.87 2.50
N GLU A 101 22.96 6.61 3.80
CA GLU A 101 23.78 7.40 4.74
C GLU A 101 25.28 7.21 4.49
N THR A 102 25.65 6.03 4.04
CA THR A 102 27.02 5.69 3.62
C THR A 102 27.02 5.02 2.26
N LYS A 103 28.20 5.02 1.60
CA LYS A 103 28.36 4.31 0.31
C LYS A 103 28.29 2.81 0.50
N ASN A 104 27.65 2.12 -0.45
CA ASN A 104 27.53 0.66 -0.50
C ASN A 104 26.92 0.06 0.76
N GLU A 105 25.92 0.69 1.36
CA GLU A 105 25.20 0.08 2.47
C GLU A 105 24.46 -1.18 2.02
N LYS A 106 24.42 -2.16 2.91
CA LYS A 106 23.76 -3.45 2.66
C LYS A 106 22.28 -3.35 3.02
N PHE A 107 21.42 -3.54 2.04
CA PHE A 107 19.98 -3.68 2.21
C PHE A 107 19.54 -5.11 1.93
N ARG A 108 18.49 -5.56 2.61
CA ARG A 108 17.88 -6.87 2.34
C ARG A 108 17.32 -6.90 0.93
N ALA A 109 17.50 -8.00 0.20
CA ALA A 109 16.93 -8.21 -1.11
C ALA A 109 16.01 -9.43 -1.09
N TYR A 110 14.81 -9.28 -1.59
CA TYR A 110 13.75 -10.29 -1.55
C TYR A 110 13.46 -10.81 -2.95
N LYS A 111 12.86 -11.99 -3.04
CA LYS A 111 12.40 -12.54 -4.31
C LYS A 111 11.09 -11.87 -4.75
N THR A 112 10.24 -11.50 -3.79
CA THR A 112 8.93 -10.91 -4.04
C THR A 112 8.68 -9.74 -3.08
N ALA A 113 7.75 -8.85 -3.46
CA ALA A 113 7.26 -7.80 -2.56
C ALA A 113 6.62 -8.39 -1.29
N GLU A 114 5.94 -9.53 -1.40
CA GLU A 114 5.31 -10.20 -0.25
C GLU A 114 6.32 -10.59 0.83
N GLU A 115 7.50 -11.07 0.45
CA GLU A 115 8.59 -11.35 1.39
C GLU A 115 9.04 -10.08 2.12
N SER A 116 9.11 -8.94 1.42
CA SER A 116 9.44 -7.65 2.04
C SER A 116 8.40 -7.19 3.05
N PHE A 117 7.11 -7.31 2.71
CA PHE A 117 6.01 -6.97 3.61
C PHE A 117 5.97 -7.89 4.84
N LYS A 118 6.22 -9.17 4.65
CA LYS A 118 6.33 -10.15 5.74
C LYS A 118 7.49 -9.80 6.66
N ASP A 119 8.68 -9.60 6.13
CA ASP A 119 9.88 -9.28 6.91
C ASP A 119 9.72 -7.96 7.68
N HIS A 120 9.08 -6.95 7.09
CA HIS A 120 8.72 -5.71 7.78
C HIS A 120 7.79 -5.99 8.97
N SER A 121 6.78 -6.83 8.80
CA SER A 121 5.85 -7.18 9.88
C SER A 121 6.56 -7.95 11.00
N GLU A 122 7.45 -8.87 10.66
CA GLU A 122 8.30 -9.61 11.59
C GLU A 122 9.27 -8.68 12.32
N PHE A 123 9.88 -7.73 11.62
CA PHE A 123 10.76 -6.71 12.20
C PHE A 123 10.03 -5.87 13.27
N LEU A 124 8.81 -5.41 12.99
CA LEU A 124 8.03 -4.68 13.99
C LEU A 124 7.60 -5.59 15.15
N LYS A 125 7.18 -6.83 14.85
CA LYS A 125 6.68 -7.76 15.85
C LYS A 125 7.78 -8.22 16.83
N SER A 126 9.00 -8.44 16.33
CA SER A 126 10.13 -8.92 17.13
C SER A 126 10.90 -7.81 17.84
N GLY A 127 10.79 -6.58 17.38
CA GLY A 127 11.55 -5.45 17.90
C GLY A 127 11.03 -4.99 19.27
N LYS A 128 11.81 -5.16 20.33
CA LYS A 128 11.44 -4.79 21.71
C LYS A 128 10.93 -3.36 21.83
N ARG A 129 11.52 -2.42 21.09
CA ARG A 129 11.12 -1.00 21.09
C ARG A 129 9.72 -0.76 20.52
N TYR A 130 9.17 -1.70 19.73
CA TYR A 130 7.85 -1.64 19.13
C TYR A 130 6.78 -2.41 19.90
N ALA A 131 7.16 -3.17 20.94
CA ALA A 131 6.25 -4.07 21.65
C ALA A 131 4.99 -3.37 22.19
N PHE A 132 5.12 -2.12 22.68
CA PHE A 132 4.00 -1.34 23.22
C PHE A 132 2.94 -0.98 22.15
N LEU A 133 3.32 -0.92 20.87
CA LEU A 133 2.39 -0.63 19.79
C LEU A 133 1.25 -1.66 19.71
N PHE A 134 1.54 -2.89 20.05
CA PHE A 134 0.59 -4.00 20.02
C PHE A 134 -0.46 -3.96 21.14
N SER A 135 -0.37 -2.98 22.06
CA SER A 135 -1.43 -2.67 23.02
C SER A 135 -2.51 -1.74 22.45
N TYR A 136 -2.24 -1.08 21.33
CA TYR A 136 -3.24 -0.24 20.65
C TYR A 136 -4.22 -1.09 19.84
N ASP A 137 -5.45 -0.59 19.69
CA ASP A 137 -6.40 -1.19 18.77
C ASP A 137 -5.86 -1.13 17.33
N LYS A 138 -6.05 -2.19 16.56
CA LYS A 138 -5.60 -2.24 15.16
C LYS A 138 -6.34 -1.27 14.23
N THR A 139 -7.43 -0.66 14.68
CA THR A 139 -8.14 0.40 13.95
C THR A 139 -7.70 1.80 14.38
N ASP A 140 -6.86 1.91 15.42
CA ASP A 140 -6.30 3.18 15.89
C ASP A 140 -4.97 3.50 15.21
N TYR A 141 -5.02 3.74 13.90
CA TYR A 141 -3.84 4.09 13.12
C TYR A 141 -3.14 5.36 13.60
N VAL A 142 -3.87 6.27 14.27
CA VAL A 142 -3.29 7.52 14.79
C VAL A 142 -2.30 7.22 15.91
N SER A 143 -2.71 6.43 16.92
CA SER A 143 -1.83 6.00 18.01
C SER A 143 -0.66 5.15 17.48
N TRP A 144 -0.89 4.29 16.51
CA TRP A 144 0.15 3.53 15.84
C TRP A 144 1.18 4.43 15.15
N ALA A 145 0.74 5.44 14.38
CA ALA A 145 1.64 6.37 13.69
C ALA A 145 2.52 7.16 14.66
N HIS A 146 1.93 7.70 15.73
CA HIS A 146 2.68 8.39 16.78
C HIS A 146 3.61 7.46 17.55
N GLY A 147 3.16 6.26 17.86
CA GLY A 147 3.96 5.25 18.53
C GLY A 147 5.17 4.80 17.71
N LEU A 148 5.03 4.63 16.39
CA LEU A 148 6.16 4.33 15.50
C LEU A 148 7.21 5.45 15.54
N LYS A 149 6.79 6.73 15.53
CA LYS A 149 7.70 7.85 15.68
C LYS A 149 8.38 7.85 17.04
N GLN A 150 7.63 7.61 18.11
CA GLN A 150 8.16 7.52 19.47
C GLN A 150 9.18 6.38 19.62
N ALA A 151 8.91 5.23 18.99
CA ALA A 151 9.82 4.09 18.98
C ALA A 151 11.10 4.32 18.14
N GLY A 152 11.21 5.47 17.45
CA GLY A 152 12.36 5.80 16.62
C GLY A 152 12.40 5.01 15.31
N TYR A 153 11.24 4.72 14.70
CA TYR A 153 11.22 4.07 13.38
C TYR A 153 11.86 4.95 12.31
N ALA A 154 11.62 6.26 12.36
CA ALA A 154 12.21 7.24 11.46
C ALA A 154 12.72 8.47 12.22
N THR A 155 13.76 9.10 11.71
CA THR A 155 14.36 10.33 12.27
C THR A 155 13.49 11.56 12.02
N ASN A 156 12.75 11.61 10.91
CA ASN A 156 11.90 12.73 10.51
C ASN A 156 10.90 13.10 11.63
N PRO A 157 10.91 14.35 12.17
CA PRO A 157 9.97 14.75 13.22
C PRO A 157 8.51 14.73 12.81
N LYS A 158 8.22 14.83 11.51
CA LYS A 158 6.87 14.82 10.94
C LYS A 158 6.41 13.43 10.50
N TYR A 159 7.13 12.35 10.87
CA TYR A 159 6.84 11.01 10.36
C TYR A 159 5.41 10.54 10.66
N ALA A 160 4.93 10.74 11.89
CA ALA A 160 3.57 10.37 12.25
C ALA A 160 2.52 11.09 11.39
N GLN A 161 2.68 12.40 11.21
CA GLN A 161 1.78 13.21 10.39
C GLN A 161 1.79 12.78 8.91
N LEU A 162 2.96 12.40 8.40
CA LEU A 162 3.08 11.89 7.03
C LEU A 162 2.32 10.57 6.85
N LEU A 163 2.44 9.65 7.81
CA LEU A 163 1.68 8.40 7.81
C LEU A 163 0.17 8.67 7.84
N ILE A 164 -0.28 9.48 8.82
CA ILE A 164 -1.70 9.83 8.99
C ILE A 164 -2.24 10.46 7.69
N LYS A 165 -1.50 11.42 7.12
CA LYS A 165 -1.90 12.06 5.87
C LYS A 165 -2.04 11.05 4.72
N VAL A 166 -1.11 10.12 4.56
CA VAL A 166 -1.21 9.08 3.52
C VAL A 166 -2.44 8.20 3.75
N ILE A 167 -2.73 7.85 5.01
CA ILE A 167 -3.88 7.02 5.37
C ILE A 167 -5.20 7.74 5.06
N GLU A 168 -5.31 9.00 5.46
CA GLU A 168 -6.53 9.80 5.30
C GLU A 168 -6.79 10.17 3.85
N ASP A 169 -5.79 10.69 3.14
CA ASP A 169 -5.89 11.09 1.72
C ASP A 169 -6.34 9.92 0.81
N ASN A 170 -5.98 8.68 1.17
CA ASN A 170 -6.28 7.50 0.37
C ASN A 170 -7.33 6.58 1.01
N GLY A 171 -7.89 6.95 2.16
CA GLY A 171 -8.91 6.17 2.85
C GLY A 171 -8.43 4.78 3.31
N LEU A 172 -7.12 4.62 3.61
CA LEU A 172 -6.52 3.32 3.94
C LEU A 172 -7.05 2.72 5.25
N HIS A 173 -7.55 3.54 6.19
CA HIS A 173 -8.16 3.08 7.43
C HIS A 173 -9.29 2.05 7.21
N ARG A 174 -9.89 2.03 6.02
CA ARG A 174 -10.90 1.02 5.66
C ARG A 174 -10.31 -0.38 5.52
N LEU A 175 -9.04 -0.49 5.23
CA LEU A 175 -8.33 -1.78 5.17
C LEU A 175 -8.29 -2.46 6.53
N ASP A 176 -8.24 -1.67 7.62
CA ASP A 176 -8.16 -2.18 8.99
C ASP A 176 -9.47 -2.87 9.44
N LEU A 177 -10.56 -2.62 8.72
CA LEU A 177 -11.87 -3.23 8.96
C LEU A 177 -12.08 -4.54 8.17
N VAL A 178 -11.16 -4.89 7.28
CA VAL A 178 -11.24 -6.12 6.48
C VAL A 178 -10.78 -7.29 7.34
N ARG A 179 -11.73 -8.10 7.78
CA ARG A 179 -11.41 -9.38 8.42
C ARG A 179 -10.93 -10.35 7.34
N GLY A 180 -9.81 -11.01 7.59
CA GLY A 180 -9.41 -12.16 6.78
C GLY A 180 -10.58 -13.14 6.77
N THR A 181 -11.00 -13.56 5.59
CA THR A 181 -11.74 -14.81 5.49
C THR A 181 -10.73 -15.88 5.90
N GLU A 182 -10.79 -16.32 7.15
CA GLU A 182 -10.24 -17.61 7.52
C GLU A 182 -10.79 -18.57 6.49
N GLY A 183 -9.90 -19.08 5.63
CA GLY A 183 -10.27 -20.18 4.78
C GLY A 183 -10.86 -21.22 5.70
N LYS A 184 -12.07 -21.65 5.45
CA LYS A 184 -12.58 -22.91 5.97
C LYS A 184 -11.67 -23.98 5.36
N GLU A 185 -10.51 -24.16 5.99
CA GLU A 185 -9.72 -25.36 5.79
C GLU A 185 -10.59 -26.50 6.32
N GLY A 186 -11.06 -27.30 5.38
CA GLY A 186 -11.74 -28.51 5.68
C GLY A 186 -10.88 -29.34 6.65
N LYS A 187 -11.46 -29.69 7.78
CA LYS A 187 -10.99 -30.85 8.54
C LYS A 187 -10.96 -32.02 7.57
N GLU A 188 -9.75 -32.47 7.25
CA GLU A 188 -9.45 -33.89 7.03
C GLU A 188 -8.02 -34.04 6.51
N GLY A 189 -7.27 -34.98 7.13
CA GLY A 189 -6.07 -35.58 6.52
C GLY A 189 -4.83 -35.56 7.41
N LYS A 190 -4.70 -36.65 8.15
CA LYS A 190 -3.50 -37.08 8.86
C LYS A 190 -2.24 -37.09 7.99
N GLU A 191 -1.14 -36.77 8.65
CA GLU A 191 0.26 -37.27 8.48
C GLU A 191 0.79 -37.57 7.07
N GLY A 192 1.84 -36.84 6.70
CA GLY A 192 2.79 -37.19 5.64
C GLY A 192 4.00 -36.29 5.70
N ARG A 193 5.11 -36.81 6.27
CA ARG A 193 6.45 -36.24 6.09
C ARG A 193 6.74 -36.14 4.59
N ASP A 194 7.15 -35.02 4.06
CA ASP A 194 8.43 -34.84 3.39
C ASP A 194 8.56 -33.42 2.85
N GLY A 195 9.82 -32.98 2.77
CA GLY A 195 10.16 -31.62 2.43
C GLY A 195 10.08 -31.33 0.92
N ARG A 196 10.20 -30.02 0.62
CA ARG A 196 10.30 -29.34 -0.68
C ARG A 196 8.97 -29.18 -1.41
N GLU A 197 8.54 -27.92 -1.40
CA GLU A 197 8.29 -27.15 -2.63
C GLU A 197 7.61 -25.85 -2.25
N GLY A 198 8.20 -24.74 -2.63
CA GLY A 198 7.60 -23.41 -2.53
C GLY A 198 6.29 -23.43 -3.33
N ARG A 199 5.16 -23.45 -2.63
CA ARG A 199 3.87 -23.24 -3.28
C ARG A 199 3.78 -21.79 -3.72
N GLU A 200 3.88 -21.63 -5.01
CA GLU A 200 3.48 -20.46 -5.75
C GLU A 200 2.05 -20.10 -5.38
N TRP A 201 1.88 -19.05 -4.58
CA TRP A 201 0.57 -18.51 -4.27
C TRP A 201 0.01 -17.81 -5.50
N ILE A 202 -0.83 -18.51 -6.24
CA ILE A 202 -1.59 -17.95 -7.37
C ILE A 202 -2.54 -16.90 -6.81
N GLY A 203 -2.21 -15.63 -7.07
CA GLY A 203 -2.90 -14.42 -6.58
C GLY A 203 -4.26 -14.14 -7.20
N GLY A 204 -5.16 -15.13 -7.34
CA GLY A 204 -6.45 -14.96 -8.01
C GLY A 204 -7.65 -14.62 -7.13
N ASN A 205 -7.71 -15.09 -5.89
CA ASN A 205 -8.93 -14.98 -5.07
C ASN A 205 -8.86 -13.96 -3.93
N GLY A 206 -7.67 -13.51 -3.50
CA GLY A 206 -7.52 -12.54 -2.41
C GLY A 206 -8.00 -11.16 -2.80
N SER A 207 -7.57 -10.66 -3.95
CA SER A 207 -7.89 -9.30 -4.43
C SER A 207 -9.39 -9.08 -4.61
N ALA A 208 -10.10 -10.05 -5.20
CA ALA A 208 -11.56 -9.97 -5.35
C ALA A 208 -12.29 -9.92 -3.99
N ASN A 209 -11.81 -10.64 -2.99
CA ASN A 209 -12.41 -10.68 -1.66
C ASN A 209 -12.19 -9.35 -0.90
N VAL A 210 -10.99 -8.77 -0.93
CA VAL A 210 -10.71 -7.46 -0.32
C VAL A 210 -11.49 -6.36 -1.01
N SER A 211 -11.52 -6.32 -2.34
CA SER A 211 -12.31 -5.34 -3.10
C SER A 211 -13.81 -5.44 -2.78
N LYS A 212 -14.35 -6.64 -2.68
CA LYS A 212 -15.76 -6.88 -2.29
C LYS A 212 -16.05 -6.44 -0.84
N ALA A 213 -15.11 -6.70 0.07
CA ALA A 213 -15.21 -6.26 1.46
C ALA A 213 -15.18 -4.73 1.57
N LEU A 214 -14.27 -4.07 0.85
CA LEU A 214 -14.17 -2.61 0.79
C LEU A 214 -15.45 -1.97 0.25
N THR A 215 -16.01 -2.48 -0.86
CA THR A 215 -17.29 -1.99 -1.40
C THR A 215 -18.42 -2.10 -0.37
N LYS A 216 -18.47 -3.18 0.41
CA LYS A 216 -19.47 -3.36 1.47
C LYS A 216 -19.27 -2.36 2.61
N ILE A 217 -18.04 -2.06 2.98
CA ILE A 217 -17.69 -1.07 4.00
C ILE A 217 -18.10 0.32 3.52
N GLU A 218 -17.73 0.71 2.31
CA GLU A 218 -18.10 2.00 1.71
C GLU A 218 -19.61 2.25 1.69
N LYS A 219 -20.39 1.25 1.27
CA LYS A 219 -21.87 1.33 1.31
C LYS A 219 -22.40 1.53 2.72
N ARG A 220 -21.79 0.90 3.74
CA ARG A 220 -22.18 1.07 5.13
C ARG A 220 -21.85 2.48 5.65
N GLU A 221 -20.67 3.00 5.33
CA GLU A 221 -20.26 4.35 5.71
C GLU A 221 -21.13 5.41 5.04
N GLN A 222 -21.40 5.27 3.74
CA GLN A 222 -22.33 6.17 3.03
C GLN A 222 -23.72 6.20 3.68
N LYS A 223 -24.25 5.03 4.06
CA LYS A 223 -25.53 4.93 4.77
C LYS A 223 -25.48 5.60 6.15
N ARG A 224 -24.36 5.49 6.87
CA ARG A 224 -24.15 6.18 8.16
C ARG A 224 -24.10 7.69 7.99
N ARG A 225 -23.32 8.21 7.03
CA ARG A 225 -23.24 9.65 6.73
C ARG A 225 -24.59 10.23 6.35
N LEU A 226 -25.35 9.53 5.50
CA LEU A 226 -26.70 9.97 5.12
C LEU A 226 -27.68 10.02 6.32
N LYS A 227 -27.60 9.05 7.25
CA LYS A 227 -28.40 9.07 8.47
C LYS A 227 -28.03 10.25 9.36
N GLU A 228 -26.74 10.52 9.54
CA GLU A 228 -26.26 11.63 10.36
C GLU A 228 -26.66 12.98 9.75
N GLN A 229 -26.51 13.15 8.44
CA GLN A 229 -26.96 14.35 7.73
C GLN A 229 -28.46 14.60 7.95
N LYS A 230 -29.31 13.58 7.80
CA LYS A 230 -30.77 13.69 8.08
C LYS A 230 -31.02 14.07 9.52
N ARG A 231 -30.25 13.57 10.47
CA ARG A 231 -30.37 13.93 11.91
C ARG A 231 -30.01 15.40 12.13
N GLN A 232 -28.91 15.88 11.53
CA GLN A 232 -28.49 17.28 11.61
C GLN A 232 -29.51 18.23 10.99
N ASP A 233 -30.07 17.89 9.83
CA ASP A 233 -31.13 18.68 9.18
C ASP A 233 -32.39 18.75 10.02
N LYS A 234 -32.78 17.64 10.66
CA LYS A 234 -33.92 17.61 11.59
C LYS A 234 -33.67 18.51 12.80
N LEU A 235 -32.46 18.51 13.35
CA LEU A 235 -32.04 19.38 14.45
C LEU A 235 -32.10 20.86 14.05
N LYS A 236 -31.54 21.22 12.90
CA LYS A 236 -31.53 22.58 12.34
C LYS A 236 -33.00 23.10 12.20
N ARG A 237 -33.88 22.30 11.60
CA ARG A 237 -35.30 22.63 11.44
C ARG A 237 -36.02 22.85 12.80
N LYS A 238 -35.65 22.01 13.80
CA LYS A 238 -36.25 22.15 15.17
C LYS A 238 -35.74 23.42 15.86
N MET A 239 -34.49 23.79 15.71
CA MET A 239 -33.92 25.04 16.23
C MET A 239 -34.55 26.26 15.55
N GLN A 240 -34.71 26.24 14.24
CA GLN A 240 -35.29 27.31 13.46
C GLN A 240 -36.79 27.56 13.86
N ARG A 241 -37.54 26.48 14.09
CA ARG A 241 -38.92 26.60 14.60
C ARG A 241 -38.97 27.21 16.01
N LYS A 242 -38.02 26.87 16.89
CA LYS A 242 -37.96 27.44 18.25
C LYS A 242 -37.59 28.93 18.22
N SER A 243 -36.68 29.36 17.33
CA SER A 243 -36.31 30.77 17.20
C SER A 243 -37.47 31.63 16.67
N VAL A 244 -38.23 31.13 15.70
CA VAL A 244 -39.42 31.80 15.15
C VAL A 244 -40.51 31.96 16.22
N ASN A 245 -40.77 30.92 17.02
CA ASN A 245 -41.78 30.98 18.10
C ASN A 245 -41.33 31.92 19.23
N LYS A 246 -40.05 32.01 19.55
CA LYS A 246 -39.51 32.93 20.55
C LYS A 246 -39.66 34.40 20.12
N GLY A 247 -39.43 34.67 18.82
CA GLY A 247 -39.62 36.02 18.27
C GLY A 247 -41.10 36.47 18.23
N ARG A 248 -42.04 35.54 18.05
CA ARG A 248 -43.48 35.87 18.12
C ARG A 248 -43.98 36.23 19.53
N ASN A 249 -43.45 35.60 20.58
CA ASN A 249 -43.86 35.85 21.97
C ASN A 249 -43.17 37.09 22.59
N SER A 250 -42.32 37.80 21.85
CA SER A 250 -41.64 39.02 22.31
C SER A 250 -42.26 40.32 21.76
N ILE A 251 -43.40 40.21 21.07
CA ILE A 251 -44.06 41.38 20.41
C ILE A 251 -45.45 41.72 21.09
N TYR A 252 -45.73 41.11 22.23
CA TYR A 252 -46.88 41.46 23.06
C TYR A 252 -46.49 41.94 24.44
#